data_71e9dae75114107f98773bd530738f33
#
_entry.id   71e9dae75114107f98773bd530738f33
#
_cell.length_a   1.000
_cell.length_b   1.000
_cell.length_c   1.000
_cell.angle_alpha   90.00
_cell.angle_beta   90.00
_cell.angle_gamma   90.00
#
_symmetry.space_group_name_H-M   'P 1'
#
loop_
_entity.id
_entity.type
_entity.pdbx_description
1 polymer ?
#
loop_
_entity_poly.entity_id
_entity_poly.type
_entity_poly.pdbx_seq_one_letter_code
_entity_poly.pdbx_strand_id
1 'polypeptide(L)'
;AGDYTAWYYNGERHNIGPERLTETDGERLPVMTVKAAEDLYLAVHEACLDEGEPLKLKSEKGRCLFSVSAKPHLLRAGYQSAWRVVLCGNRPGDLVDSHLVELLNPEPSGEYDFSWVKPGVALWDWRMNGVQWEGFNYTMSYPSWERAVDFAAEQGFAYLVLDANWYGPEFEQGSDPVK
;
A
#
# COMPACT_ATOMS: atom_id res chain seq x y z
N ALA A 1 9.35 21.22 22.42
CA ALA A 1 8.12 20.49 22.08
C ALA A 1 8.33 19.81 20.74
N GLY A 2 7.96 18.55 20.64
CA GLY A 2 8.06 17.83 19.38
C GLY A 2 7.10 18.36 18.32
N ASP A 3 7.44 18.17 17.05
CA ASP A 3 6.61 18.60 15.92
C ASP A 3 5.38 17.69 15.76
N TYR A 4 5.60 16.39 15.77
CA TYR A 4 4.56 15.36 15.64
C TYR A 4 3.67 15.51 14.40
N THR A 5 4.21 16.08 13.33
CA THR A 5 3.57 16.11 12.03
C THR A 5 3.64 14.71 11.41
N ALA A 6 2.53 14.21 10.91
CA ALA A 6 2.41 12.86 10.36
C ALA A 6 1.95 12.85 8.92
N TRP A 7 2.41 11.83 8.20
CA TRP A 7 1.95 11.43 6.87
C TRP A 7 1.57 9.96 6.93
N TYR A 8 0.40 9.60 6.43
CA TYR A 8 -0.13 8.25 6.52
C TYR A 8 -1.07 7.95 5.35
N TYR A 9 -1.42 6.67 5.23
CA TYR A 9 -2.42 6.16 4.31
C TYR A 9 -3.74 5.91 5.04
N ASN A 10 -4.86 6.24 4.41
CA ASN A 10 -6.18 5.95 4.94
C ASN A 10 -7.13 5.55 3.80
N GLY A 11 -7.33 4.25 3.62
CA GLY A 11 -8.17 3.71 2.57
C GLY A 11 -7.74 4.19 1.18
N GLU A 12 -8.67 4.72 0.41
CA GLU A 12 -8.39 5.22 -0.94
C GLU A 12 -7.74 6.61 -0.99
N ARG A 13 -7.57 7.24 0.15
CA ARG A 13 -6.86 8.52 0.24
C ARG A 13 -5.38 8.26 0.44
N HIS A 14 -4.62 8.47 -0.61
CA HIS A 14 -3.17 8.34 -0.57
C HIS A 14 -2.53 9.60 0.00
N ASN A 15 -1.45 9.41 0.78
CA ASN A 15 -0.62 10.50 1.27
C ASN A 15 -1.40 11.57 2.04
N ILE A 16 -2.20 11.16 3.01
CA ILE A 16 -2.83 12.09 3.93
C ILE A 16 -1.74 12.70 4.80
N GLY A 17 -1.69 13.98 4.81
CA GLY A 17 -0.76 14.78 5.57
C GLY A 17 -0.41 16.08 4.85
N PRO A 18 0.37 16.98 5.52
CA PRO A 18 0.82 16.82 6.91
C PRO A 18 -0.32 17.09 7.91
N GLU A 19 -0.50 16.22 8.86
CA GLU A 19 -1.41 16.42 9.99
C GLU A 19 -0.65 16.40 11.32
N ARG A 20 -1.00 17.28 12.23
CA ARG A 20 -0.49 17.20 13.60
C ARG A 20 -1.27 16.19 14.41
N LEU A 21 -0.59 15.14 14.86
CA LEU A 21 -1.22 14.08 15.65
C LEU A 21 -1.84 14.55 16.96
N THR A 22 -1.32 15.65 17.51
CA THR A 22 -1.87 16.27 18.72
C THR A 22 -3.16 17.05 18.48
N GLU A 23 -3.51 17.31 17.24
CA GLU A 23 -4.67 18.13 16.88
C GLU A 23 -5.83 17.31 16.32
N THR A 24 -5.59 16.04 15.99
CA THR A 24 -6.55 15.17 15.32
C THR A 24 -6.79 13.87 16.08
N ASP A 25 -8.06 13.45 16.10
CA ASP A 25 -8.44 12.10 16.52
C ASP A 25 -8.62 11.19 15.31
N GLY A 26 -8.48 9.89 15.53
CA GLY A 26 -8.95 8.90 14.57
C GLY A 26 -7.98 7.76 14.29
N GLU A 27 -8.43 6.84 13.45
CA GLU A 27 -7.66 5.70 13.00
C GLU A 27 -6.67 6.10 11.90
N ARG A 28 -5.50 5.48 11.95
CA ARG A 28 -4.41 5.61 10.98
C ARG A 28 -3.93 4.23 10.59
N LEU A 29 -3.61 4.04 9.34
CA LEU A 29 -3.04 2.78 8.88
C LEU A 29 -1.51 2.84 8.90
N PRO A 30 -0.83 1.72 9.13
CA PRO A 30 0.57 1.59 8.75
C PRO A 30 0.68 1.70 7.20
N VAL A 31 1.70 2.26 6.63
CA VAL A 31 2.89 2.86 7.25
C VAL A 31 2.60 4.32 7.57
N MET A 32 2.88 4.73 8.78
CA MET A 32 2.72 6.13 9.16
C MET A 32 4.09 6.71 9.50
N THR A 33 4.46 7.76 8.78
CA THR A 33 5.69 8.53 9.03
C THR A 33 5.38 9.72 9.92
N VAL A 34 6.20 9.94 10.93
CA VAL A 34 6.05 11.04 11.90
C VAL A 34 7.35 11.81 12.00
N LYS A 35 7.29 13.13 11.85
CA LYS A 35 8.37 14.03 12.25
C LYS A 35 8.23 14.34 13.73
N ALA A 36 8.98 13.66 14.57
CA ALA A 36 8.92 13.83 16.02
C ALA A 36 9.73 15.02 16.52
N ALA A 37 10.83 15.37 15.85
CA ALA A 37 11.66 16.55 16.11
C ALA A 37 12.30 17.02 14.80
N GLU A 38 13.14 18.05 14.86
CA GLU A 38 13.80 18.63 13.67
C GLU A 38 14.65 17.57 12.94
N ASP A 39 15.33 16.74 13.68
CA ASP A 39 16.23 15.68 13.22
C ASP A 39 15.79 14.27 13.67
N LEU A 40 14.51 14.06 13.89
CA LEU A 40 13.96 12.76 14.28
C LEU A 40 12.70 12.43 13.49
N TYR A 41 12.83 11.44 12.63
CA TYR A 41 11.73 10.84 11.88
C TYR A 41 11.51 9.41 12.33
N LEU A 42 10.25 9.04 12.45
CA LEU A 42 9.81 7.70 12.83
C LEU A 42 8.88 7.17 11.76
N ALA A 43 8.96 5.87 11.46
CA ALA A 43 7.92 5.20 10.68
C ALA A 43 7.39 3.99 11.46
N VAL A 44 6.08 3.95 11.66
CA VAL A 44 5.40 2.82 12.29
C VAL A 44 5.01 1.84 11.19
N HIS A 45 5.52 0.62 11.31
CA HIS A 45 5.42 -0.42 10.32
C HIS A 45 5.12 -1.78 10.93
N GLU A 46 4.96 -2.78 10.09
CA GLU A 46 4.78 -4.19 10.45
C GLU A 46 5.66 -5.06 9.56
N ALA A 47 5.99 -6.25 10.04
CA ALA A 47 6.66 -7.28 9.26
C ALA A 47 6.17 -8.67 9.68
N CYS A 48 6.30 -9.65 8.81
CA CYS A 48 5.89 -11.03 9.03
C CYS A 48 4.40 -11.14 9.44
N LEU A 49 3.52 -10.72 8.53
CA LEU A 49 2.07 -10.67 8.76
C LEU A 49 1.34 -11.99 8.47
N ASP A 50 2.04 -13.09 8.22
CA ASP A 50 1.50 -14.37 7.71
C ASP A 50 0.27 -14.87 8.47
N GLU A 51 0.31 -14.89 9.80
CA GLU A 51 -0.82 -15.28 10.65
C GLU A 51 -1.30 -14.12 11.56
N GLY A 52 -0.67 -12.94 11.46
CA GLY A 52 -0.90 -11.82 12.36
C GLY A 52 -2.03 -10.91 11.89
N GLU A 53 -2.78 -10.39 12.84
CA GLU A 53 -3.75 -9.34 12.55
C GLU A 53 -3.03 -8.02 12.26
N PRO A 54 -3.46 -7.29 11.20
CA PRO A 54 -2.87 -6.02 10.87
C PRO A 54 -3.08 -4.98 11.98
N LEU A 55 -2.07 -4.15 12.14
CA LEU A 55 -2.06 -3.08 13.13
C LEU A 55 -3.04 -1.97 12.76
N LYS A 56 -3.82 -1.54 13.72
CA LYS A 56 -4.55 -0.27 13.65
C LYS A 56 -3.97 0.70 14.67
N LEU A 57 -3.65 1.89 14.20
CA LEU A 57 -3.17 2.99 15.02
C LEU A 57 -4.32 3.95 15.28
N LYS A 58 -4.45 4.43 16.50
CA LYS A 58 -5.42 5.45 16.84
C LYS A 58 -4.74 6.59 17.59
N SER A 59 -4.85 7.80 17.05
CA SER A 59 -4.40 9.01 17.73
C SER A 59 -5.50 9.59 18.62
N GLU A 60 -5.10 10.23 19.70
CA GLU A 60 -5.97 10.97 20.60
C GLU A 60 -5.57 12.44 20.61
N LYS A 61 -6.54 13.32 20.37
CA LYS A 61 -6.35 14.77 20.38
C LYS A 61 -5.78 15.25 21.72
N GLY A 62 -4.81 16.15 21.67
CA GLY A 62 -4.14 16.67 22.85
C GLY A 62 -3.07 15.75 23.44
N ARG A 63 -2.82 14.59 22.86
CA ARG A 63 -1.84 13.60 23.34
C ARG A 63 -0.92 13.16 22.22
N CYS A 64 0.36 12.98 22.53
CA CYS A 64 1.34 12.38 21.62
C CYS A 64 1.39 10.85 21.82
N LEU A 65 0.24 10.22 21.78
CA LEU A 65 0.11 8.77 22.01
C LEU A 65 -0.68 8.14 20.86
N PHE A 66 -0.27 6.93 20.52
CA PHE A 66 -1.09 6.01 19.74
C PHE A 66 -1.54 4.86 20.64
N SER A 67 -2.78 4.52 20.54
CA SER A 67 -3.21 3.19 20.94
C SER A 67 -3.06 2.25 19.73
N VAL A 68 -2.73 1.02 20.05
CA VAL A 68 -2.58 -0.07 19.09
C VAL A 68 -3.70 -1.05 19.33
N SER A 69 -4.42 -1.43 18.29
CA SER A 69 -5.43 -2.47 18.39
C SER A 69 -5.32 -3.46 17.23
N ALA A 70 -5.65 -4.71 17.52
CA ALA A 70 -5.87 -5.74 16.51
C ALA A 70 -7.26 -6.32 16.72
N LYS A 71 -7.81 -6.99 15.70
CA LYS A 71 -9.07 -7.72 15.89
C LYS A 71 -8.86 -8.90 16.83
N PRO A 72 -9.80 -9.22 17.72
CA PRO A 72 -9.76 -10.45 18.49
C PRO A 72 -9.74 -11.67 17.57
N HIS A 73 -8.86 -12.62 17.84
CA HIS A 73 -8.79 -13.89 17.11
C HIS A 73 -8.38 -15.02 18.07
N LEU A 74 -8.64 -16.25 17.64
CA LEU A 74 -8.27 -17.42 18.41
C LEU A 74 -6.78 -17.74 18.20
N LEU A 75 -6.04 -17.78 19.28
CA LEU A 75 -4.63 -18.19 19.28
C LEU A 75 -4.54 -19.72 19.32
N ARG A 76 -3.66 -20.27 18.52
CA ARG A 76 -3.25 -21.69 18.56
C ARG A 76 -1.85 -21.80 19.18
N ALA A 77 -1.51 -23.00 19.62
CA ALA A 77 -0.15 -23.28 20.07
C ALA A 77 0.84 -23.01 18.91
N GLY A 78 1.91 -22.31 19.21
CA GLY A 78 2.90 -21.93 18.19
C GLY A 78 2.59 -20.65 17.42
N TYR A 79 1.47 -19.97 17.71
CA TYR A 79 1.17 -18.68 17.09
C TYR A 79 2.29 -17.67 17.30
N GLN A 80 2.68 -17.01 16.23
CA GLN A 80 3.60 -15.88 16.25
C GLN A 80 2.88 -14.64 15.74
N SER A 81 2.91 -13.57 16.52
CA SER A 81 2.37 -12.29 16.07
C SER A 81 3.29 -11.66 15.04
N ALA A 82 2.74 -10.82 14.19
CA ALA A 82 3.55 -9.93 13.36
C ALA A 82 4.48 -9.06 14.23
N TRP A 83 5.61 -8.68 13.66
CA TRP A 83 6.48 -7.68 14.25
C TRP A 83 5.82 -6.30 14.20
N ARG A 84 5.89 -5.57 15.29
CA ARG A 84 5.55 -4.15 15.34
C ARG A 84 6.85 -3.38 15.26
N VAL A 85 7.05 -2.68 14.15
CA VAL A 85 8.34 -2.09 13.81
C VAL A 85 8.24 -0.57 13.92
N VAL A 86 9.22 0.04 14.55
CA VAL A 86 9.40 1.50 14.52
C VAL A 86 10.78 1.79 13.91
N LEU A 87 10.77 2.26 12.68
CA LEU A 87 12.00 2.77 12.05
C LEU A 87 12.29 4.16 12.61
N CYS A 88 13.56 4.45 12.83
CA CYS A 88 14.03 5.75 13.32
C CYS A 88 15.14 6.26 12.43
N GLY A 89 15.10 7.54 12.09
CA GLY A 89 16.13 8.19 11.30
C GLY A 89 16.22 9.69 11.56
N ASN A 90 17.31 10.28 11.17
CA ASN A 90 17.51 11.73 11.26
C ASN A 90 16.91 12.47 10.05
N ARG A 91 16.69 11.76 8.96
CA ARG A 91 16.10 12.26 7.71
C ARG A 91 15.05 11.27 7.21
N PRO A 92 14.06 11.73 6.42
CA PRO A 92 13.08 10.81 5.82
C PRO A 92 13.70 9.70 4.97
N GLY A 93 14.81 9.99 4.27
CA GLY A 93 15.55 9.02 3.45
C GLY A 93 16.08 7.84 4.25
N ASP A 94 16.47 8.05 5.51
CA ASP A 94 16.97 6.99 6.37
C ASP A 94 15.90 5.90 6.63
N LEU A 95 14.61 6.27 6.57
CA LEU A 95 13.50 5.33 6.71
C LEU A 95 13.31 4.49 5.44
N VAL A 96 13.52 5.11 4.27
CA VAL A 96 13.40 4.45 2.96
C VAL A 96 14.55 3.48 2.74
N ASP A 97 15.76 3.86 3.17
CA ASP A 97 16.96 3.05 3.02
C ASP A 97 17.06 1.89 4.05
N SER A 98 16.10 1.80 4.96
CA SER A 98 16.09 0.76 5.99
C SER A 98 15.60 -0.58 5.43
N HIS A 99 16.40 -1.63 5.58
CA HIS A 99 16.04 -3.01 5.24
C HIS A 99 15.49 -3.81 6.43
N LEU A 100 15.10 -3.13 7.51
CA LEU A 100 14.66 -3.83 8.73
C LEU A 100 13.39 -4.66 8.51
N VAL A 101 12.47 -4.17 7.68
CA VAL A 101 11.22 -4.90 7.39
C VAL A 101 11.52 -6.18 6.63
N GLU A 102 12.39 -6.16 5.63
CA GLU A 102 12.82 -7.36 4.90
C GLU A 102 13.52 -8.35 5.82
N LEU A 103 14.43 -7.87 6.67
CA LEU A 103 15.19 -8.71 7.60
C LEU A 103 14.34 -9.39 8.68
N LEU A 104 13.17 -8.84 8.98
CA LEU A 104 12.21 -9.41 9.94
C LEU A 104 11.23 -10.39 9.30
N ASN A 105 11.24 -10.55 8.00
CA ASN A 105 10.49 -11.56 7.30
C ASN A 105 11.34 -12.81 7.09
N PRO A 106 10.74 -14.01 7.06
CA PRO A 106 11.47 -15.22 6.74
C PRO A 106 12.01 -15.15 5.31
N GLU A 107 13.14 -15.80 5.08
CA GLU A 107 13.64 -16.00 3.73
C GLU A 107 12.61 -16.76 2.87
N PRO A 108 12.49 -16.44 1.57
CA PRO A 108 11.65 -17.20 0.67
C PRO A 108 11.98 -18.70 0.76
N SER A 109 10.95 -19.55 0.78
CA SER A 109 11.13 -20.99 0.96
C SER A 109 11.95 -21.69 -0.13
N GLY A 110 12.18 -21.03 -1.25
CA GLY A 110 12.82 -21.63 -2.42
C GLY A 110 11.94 -22.61 -3.20
N GLU A 111 10.70 -22.82 -2.77
CA GLU A 111 9.72 -23.71 -3.45
C GLU A 111 9.17 -23.08 -4.74
N TYR A 112 9.26 -21.77 -4.87
CA TYR A 112 8.71 -21.03 -6.01
C TYR A 112 9.83 -20.45 -6.87
N ASP A 113 9.73 -20.68 -8.18
CA ASP A 113 10.59 -20.03 -9.15
C ASP A 113 9.99 -18.66 -9.56
N PHE A 114 10.64 -17.60 -9.19
CA PHE A 114 10.27 -16.23 -9.55
C PHE A 114 11.09 -15.66 -10.72
N SER A 115 11.88 -16.47 -11.42
CA SER A 115 12.73 -16.03 -12.53
C SER A 115 11.94 -15.42 -13.70
N TRP A 116 10.66 -15.72 -13.79
CA TRP A 116 9.73 -15.16 -14.77
C TRP A 116 9.32 -13.71 -14.46
N VAL A 117 9.44 -13.28 -13.21
CA VAL A 117 9.08 -11.92 -12.79
C VAL A 117 10.10 -10.93 -13.33
N LYS A 118 9.64 -10.00 -14.15
CA LYS A 118 10.47 -8.94 -14.72
C LYS A 118 9.94 -7.58 -14.29
N PRO A 119 10.78 -6.71 -13.71
CA PRO A 119 10.39 -5.33 -13.45
C PRO A 119 10.07 -4.60 -14.75
N GLY A 120 9.09 -3.71 -14.72
CA GLY A 120 8.73 -2.91 -15.88
C GLY A 120 7.66 -1.88 -15.56
N VAL A 121 7.51 -0.92 -16.48
CA VAL A 121 6.44 0.06 -16.40
C VAL A 121 5.13 -0.58 -16.86
N ALA A 122 4.06 -0.32 -16.12
CA ALA A 122 2.71 -0.76 -16.46
C ALA A 122 1.80 0.43 -16.75
N LEU A 123 0.96 0.29 -17.76
CA LEU A 123 -0.18 1.18 -17.98
C LEU A 123 -1.39 0.57 -17.26
N TRP A 124 -2.13 1.37 -16.51
CA TRP A 124 -3.28 0.90 -15.75
C TRP A 124 -4.57 1.55 -16.27
N ASP A 125 -5.49 0.74 -16.78
CA ASP A 125 -6.71 1.19 -17.45
C ASP A 125 -7.65 1.99 -16.56
N TRP A 126 -7.73 1.68 -15.27
CA TRP A 126 -8.52 2.44 -14.31
C TRP A 126 -8.19 3.94 -14.33
N ARG A 127 -6.92 4.29 -14.52
CA ARG A 127 -6.47 5.69 -14.56
C ARG A 127 -6.85 6.41 -15.85
N MET A 128 -7.18 5.68 -16.90
CA MET A 128 -7.64 6.24 -18.19
C MET A 128 -9.16 6.38 -18.23
N ASN A 129 -9.89 5.66 -17.37
CA ASN A 129 -11.36 5.62 -17.41
C ASN A 129 -11.97 7.02 -17.28
N GLY A 130 -12.78 7.42 -18.24
CA GLY A 130 -13.41 8.75 -18.33
C GLY A 130 -12.55 9.84 -18.97
N VAL A 131 -11.29 9.55 -19.34
CA VAL A 131 -10.45 10.51 -20.07
C VAL A 131 -10.93 10.65 -21.49
N GLN A 132 -11.03 11.90 -21.97
CA GLN A 132 -11.28 12.22 -23.38
C GLN A 132 -10.00 12.76 -24.02
N TRP A 133 -9.55 12.12 -25.08
CA TRP A 133 -8.36 12.52 -25.82
C TRP A 133 -8.54 12.29 -27.30
N GLU A 134 -8.23 13.30 -28.12
CA GLU A 134 -8.34 13.25 -29.58
C GLU A 134 -9.69 12.74 -30.11
N GLY A 135 -10.77 13.16 -29.45
CA GLY A 135 -12.13 12.76 -29.83
C GLY A 135 -12.54 11.35 -29.43
N PHE A 136 -11.68 10.64 -28.70
CA PHE A 136 -11.96 9.31 -28.15
C PHE A 136 -12.21 9.40 -26.63
N ASN A 137 -13.24 8.69 -26.17
CA ASN A 137 -13.55 8.57 -24.74
C ASN A 137 -13.07 7.22 -24.23
N TYR A 138 -12.05 7.24 -23.38
CA TYR A 138 -11.51 6.03 -22.76
C TYR A 138 -12.45 5.51 -21.69
N THR A 139 -12.75 4.23 -21.75
CA THR A 139 -13.56 3.50 -20.78
C THR A 139 -12.88 2.16 -20.46
N MET A 140 -13.40 1.41 -19.52
CA MET A 140 -12.94 0.05 -19.25
C MET A 140 -13.57 -0.92 -20.24
N SER A 141 -13.12 -0.85 -21.50
CA SER A 141 -13.68 -1.61 -22.62
C SER A 141 -12.61 -1.96 -23.65
N TYR A 142 -12.89 -2.99 -24.44
CA TYR A 142 -11.96 -3.51 -25.43
C TYR A 142 -11.38 -2.44 -26.37
N PRO A 143 -12.14 -1.50 -26.97
CA PRO A 143 -11.56 -0.47 -27.82
C PRO A 143 -10.57 0.46 -27.11
N SER A 144 -10.76 0.68 -25.80
CA SER A 144 -9.82 1.46 -24.99
C SER A 144 -8.56 0.65 -24.69
N TRP A 145 -8.71 -0.64 -24.46
CA TRP A 145 -7.57 -1.53 -24.18
C TRP A 145 -6.69 -1.73 -25.41
N GLU A 146 -7.25 -1.85 -26.61
CA GLU A 146 -6.48 -1.87 -27.87
C GLU A 146 -5.58 -0.64 -27.99
N ARG A 147 -6.16 0.55 -27.82
CA ARG A 147 -5.39 1.80 -27.83
C ARG A 147 -4.34 1.88 -26.72
N ALA A 148 -4.66 1.35 -25.55
CA ALA A 148 -3.74 1.29 -24.42
C ALA A 148 -2.55 0.35 -24.70
N VAL A 149 -2.78 -0.77 -25.37
CA VAL A 149 -1.72 -1.70 -25.81
C VAL A 149 -0.81 -1.01 -26.82
N ASP A 150 -1.39 -0.36 -27.84
CA ASP A 150 -0.62 0.34 -28.86
C ASP A 150 0.26 1.43 -28.24
N PHE A 151 -0.33 2.26 -27.38
CA PHE A 151 0.41 3.29 -26.64
C PHE A 151 1.51 2.70 -25.75
N ALA A 152 1.21 1.65 -25.00
CA ALA A 152 2.19 1.01 -24.14
C ALA A 152 3.37 0.45 -24.96
N ALA A 153 3.08 -0.15 -26.11
CA ALA A 153 4.10 -0.67 -27.03
C ALA A 153 4.97 0.45 -27.60
N GLU A 154 4.36 1.56 -28.04
CA GLU A 154 5.09 2.73 -28.54
C GLU A 154 6.00 3.38 -27.49
N GLN A 155 5.56 3.39 -26.23
CA GLN A 155 6.33 3.94 -25.11
C GLN A 155 7.31 2.95 -24.49
N GLY A 156 7.32 1.69 -24.94
CA GLY A 156 8.18 0.65 -24.38
C GLY A 156 7.75 0.17 -22.99
N PHE A 157 6.47 0.31 -22.64
CA PHE A 157 5.93 -0.21 -21.39
C PHE A 157 5.80 -1.73 -21.48
N ALA A 158 6.16 -2.43 -20.42
CA ALA A 158 6.18 -3.88 -20.41
C ALA A 158 4.80 -4.50 -20.18
N TYR A 159 3.90 -3.79 -19.53
CA TYR A 159 2.65 -4.34 -19.03
C TYR A 159 1.46 -3.42 -19.25
N LEU A 160 0.30 -4.02 -19.46
CA LEU A 160 -1.00 -3.40 -19.29
C LEU A 160 -1.71 -4.09 -18.12
N VAL A 161 -2.20 -3.32 -17.15
CA VAL A 161 -3.03 -3.80 -16.05
C VAL A 161 -4.48 -3.51 -16.39
N LEU A 162 -5.27 -4.55 -16.54
CA LEU A 162 -6.73 -4.47 -16.61
C LEU A 162 -7.29 -4.57 -15.20
N ASP A 163 -8.07 -3.56 -14.80
CA ASP A 163 -8.69 -3.50 -13.49
C ASP A 163 -9.96 -4.38 -13.45
N ALA A 164 -10.83 -4.09 -12.53
CA ALA A 164 -12.04 -4.84 -12.26
C ALA A 164 -12.96 -5.04 -13.47
N ASN A 165 -13.76 -6.10 -13.42
CA ASN A 165 -14.89 -6.38 -14.30
C ASN A 165 -14.57 -6.74 -15.77
N TRP A 166 -13.30 -6.89 -16.16
CA TRP A 166 -12.97 -7.36 -17.52
C TRP A 166 -13.37 -8.82 -17.78
N TYR A 167 -13.54 -9.60 -16.71
CA TYR A 167 -13.96 -11.01 -16.71
C TYR A 167 -15.44 -11.21 -16.29
N GLY A 168 -16.21 -10.12 -16.20
CA GLY A 168 -17.57 -10.07 -15.65
C GLY A 168 -17.62 -9.34 -14.32
N PRO A 169 -18.79 -9.18 -13.72
CA PRO A 169 -18.94 -8.48 -12.44
C PRO A 169 -18.07 -9.10 -11.34
N GLU A 170 -17.37 -8.26 -10.59
CA GLU A 170 -16.57 -8.71 -9.45
C GLU A 170 -17.43 -9.36 -8.38
N PHE A 171 -16.87 -10.38 -7.72
CA PHE A 171 -17.52 -11.12 -6.63
C PHE A 171 -18.81 -11.85 -7.00
N GLU A 172 -19.15 -11.94 -8.29
CA GLU A 172 -20.29 -12.72 -8.76
C GLU A 172 -19.88 -14.12 -9.19
N GLN A 173 -20.64 -15.10 -8.73
CA GLN A 173 -20.46 -16.49 -9.14
C GLN A 173 -20.80 -16.63 -10.63
N GLY A 174 -19.87 -17.14 -11.42
CA GLY A 174 -20.05 -17.35 -12.86
C GLY A 174 -19.38 -16.30 -13.73
N SER A 175 -18.71 -15.30 -13.15
CA SER A 175 -17.74 -14.48 -13.88
C SER A 175 -16.59 -15.39 -14.37
N ASP A 176 -16.23 -15.25 -15.64
CA ASP A 176 -15.33 -16.19 -16.31
C ASP A 176 -14.35 -15.43 -17.21
N PRO A 177 -13.05 -15.43 -16.90
CA PRO A 177 -12.04 -14.72 -17.70
C PRO A 177 -11.78 -15.34 -19.07
N VAL A 178 -12.37 -16.52 -19.37
CA VAL A 178 -12.17 -17.24 -20.64
C VAL A 178 -13.32 -17.01 -21.63
N LYS A 179 -14.40 -16.39 -21.20
CA LYS A 179 -15.54 -15.99 -22.04
C LYS A 179 -15.46 -14.53 -22.45
#